data_d3325e63476fce99f73d19b0232e1877
#
_entry.id   d3325e63476fce99f73d19b0232e1877
#
_cell.length_a   1.000
_cell.length_b   1.000
_cell.length_c   1.000
_cell.angle_alpha   90.00
_cell.angle_beta   90.00
_cell.angle_gamma   90.00
#
_symmetry.space_group_name_H-M   'P 1'
#
loop_
_entity.id
_entity.type
_entity.pdbx_description
1 polymer ?
#
loop_
_entity_poly.entity_id
_entity_poly.type
_entity_poly.pdbx_seq_one_letter_code
_entity_poly.pdbx_strand_id
1 'polypeptide(L)'
;MHDIINSWFTLVSFRNNALSLDDFDSANDFTFSQYHSSLDIDYFVTFCEYLENIILDIQKKLPSDFWGVCNLIVQQIHNSIEKICYMELKKDDLISYVPKNATAITAAEIIEDDDLSYNTIFYNHHSLSGDIEGKKEILLKFANLFESRKPEAKGVCDKVSENLSFAFNNFNIRHNNIDPAS
;
A
#
# COMPACT_ATOMS: atom_id res chain seq x y z
N MET A 1 -19.77 -17.32 -10.75
CA MET A 1 -18.60 -16.41 -10.80
C MET A 1 -18.95 -15.01 -10.34
N HIS A 2 -19.98 -14.36 -10.91
CA HIS A 2 -20.42 -13.00 -10.53
C HIS A 2 -20.73 -12.85 -9.03
N ASP A 3 -21.46 -13.83 -8.43
CA ASP A 3 -21.80 -13.80 -7.00
C ASP A 3 -20.59 -13.92 -6.07
N ILE A 4 -19.54 -14.63 -6.50
CA ILE A 4 -18.28 -14.77 -5.74
C ILE A 4 -17.54 -13.45 -5.76
N ILE A 5 -17.43 -12.83 -6.93
CA ILE A 5 -16.77 -11.52 -7.09
C ILE A 5 -17.52 -10.46 -6.28
N ASN A 6 -18.85 -10.41 -6.38
CA ASN A 6 -19.65 -9.46 -5.59
C ASN A 6 -19.53 -9.68 -4.09
N SER A 7 -19.45 -10.94 -3.61
CA SER A 7 -19.23 -11.20 -2.19
C SER A 7 -17.83 -10.75 -1.71
N TRP A 8 -16.82 -10.85 -2.58
CA TRP A 8 -15.48 -10.33 -2.30
C TRP A 8 -15.51 -8.80 -2.10
N PHE A 9 -16.26 -8.07 -2.92
CA PHE A 9 -16.43 -6.62 -2.77
C PHE A 9 -17.03 -6.18 -1.43
N THR A 10 -17.81 -7.02 -0.78
CA THR A 10 -18.37 -6.68 0.54
C THR A 10 -17.37 -6.81 1.69
N LEU A 11 -16.24 -7.49 1.47
CA LEU A 11 -15.27 -7.86 2.51
C LEU A 11 -13.99 -7.03 2.48
N VAL A 12 -13.72 -6.26 1.43
CA VAL A 12 -12.41 -5.60 1.26
C VAL A 12 -12.53 -4.08 1.27
N SER A 13 -11.78 -3.43 2.16
CA SER A 13 -11.68 -1.97 2.28
C SER A 13 -11.05 -1.29 1.04
N PHE A 14 -10.38 -2.05 0.22
CA PHE A 14 -9.66 -1.66 -0.99
C PHE A 14 -10.58 -1.17 -2.14
N ARG A 15 -11.83 -1.54 -2.14
CA ARG A 15 -12.81 -1.20 -3.19
C ARG A 15 -13.28 0.27 -3.20
N ASN A 16 -12.88 1.06 -2.24
CA ASN A 16 -13.50 2.38 -2.00
C ASN A 16 -15.03 2.24 -1.81
N ASN A 17 -15.81 3.06 -2.53
CA ASN A 17 -17.28 3.04 -2.48
C ASN A 17 -17.93 2.12 -3.53
N ALA A 18 -17.15 1.35 -4.29
CA ALA A 18 -17.69 0.45 -5.31
C ALA A 18 -18.47 -0.71 -4.66
N LEU A 19 -19.69 -0.96 -5.13
CA LEU A 19 -20.57 -2.00 -4.61
C LEU A 19 -20.55 -3.28 -5.47
N SER A 20 -19.98 -3.19 -6.67
CA SER A 20 -19.85 -4.29 -7.63
C SER A 20 -18.57 -4.13 -8.46
N LEU A 21 -18.23 -5.15 -9.26
CA LEU A 21 -17.14 -5.07 -10.21
C LEU A 21 -17.38 -3.97 -11.25
N ASP A 22 -18.61 -3.86 -11.75
CA ASP A 22 -18.98 -2.84 -12.74
C ASP A 22 -18.88 -1.42 -12.15
N ASP A 23 -19.24 -1.25 -10.87
CA ASP A 23 -19.06 0.03 -10.17
C ASP A 23 -17.56 0.35 -9.99
N PHE A 24 -16.75 -0.65 -9.66
CA PHE A 24 -15.32 -0.48 -9.50
C PHE A 24 -14.65 -0.12 -10.83
N ASP A 25 -14.96 -0.84 -11.90
CA ASP A 25 -14.46 -0.57 -13.24
C ASP A 25 -14.86 0.84 -13.69
N SER A 26 -16.13 1.22 -13.44
CA SER A 26 -16.64 2.55 -13.78
C SER A 26 -15.99 3.67 -12.96
N ALA A 27 -15.79 3.45 -11.67
CA ALA A 27 -15.19 4.43 -10.77
C ALA A 27 -13.69 4.64 -11.06
N ASN A 28 -13.02 3.62 -11.57
CA ASN A 28 -11.60 3.64 -11.87
C ASN A 28 -11.32 3.76 -13.38
N ASP A 29 -12.35 3.81 -14.23
CA ASP A 29 -12.24 3.92 -15.70
C ASP A 29 -11.30 2.87 -16.32
N PHE A 30 -11.34 1.62 -15.84
CA PHE A 30 -10.50 0.52 -16.34
C PHE A 30 -10.80 0.11 -17.80
N THR A 31 -11.30 1.04 -18.59
CA THR A 31 -11.43 0.85 -20.03
C THR A 31 -10.06 0.85 -20.68
N PHE A 32 -9.52 -0.35 -20.89
CA PHE A 32 -8.34 -0.56 -21.75
C PHE A 32 -8.70 -0.26 -23.20
N SER A 33 -8.90 1.01 -23.50
CA SER A 33 -9.12 1.44 -24.86
C SER A 33 -7.78 1.32 -25.61
N GLN A 34 -7.79 0.66 -26.76
CA GLN A 34 -6.63 0.50 -27.65
C GLN A 34 -6.02 1.85 -28.11
N TYR A 35 -6.62 2.97 -27.73
CA TYR A 35 -6.27 4.32 -28.20
C TYR A 35 -5.55 5.19 -27.15
N HIS A 36 -5.30 4.71 -25.95
CA HIS A 36 -4.52 5.48 -24.98
C HIS A 36 -3.02 5.34 -25.27
N SER A 37 -2.38 6.46 -25.64
CA SER A 37 -0.96 6.54 -25.96
C SER A 37 -0.04 6.44 -24.72
N SER A 38 -0.60 6.50 -23.51
CA SER A 38 0.13 6.36 -22.25
C SER A 38 -0.75 5.65 -21.22
N LEU A 39 -0.23 4.59 -20.62
CA LEU A 39 -0.83 3.93 -19.47
C LEU A 39 -0.34 4.65 -18.21
N ASP A 40 -1.27 5.08 -17.35
CA ASP A 40 -0.93 5.57 -16.03
C ASP A 40 -0.44 4.39 -15.18
N ILE A 41 0.76 4.51 -14.59
CA ILE A 41 1.38 3.43 -13.81
C ILE A 41 0.57 3.13 -12.56
N ASP A 42 0.08 4.15 -11.86
CA ASP A 42 -0.71 3.96 -10.64
C ASP A 42 -2.01 3.21 -10.95
N TYR A 43 -2.60 3.51 -12.08
CA TYR A 43 -3.77 2.84 -12.62
C TYR A 43 -3.52 1.36 -12.93
N PHE A 44 -2.43 1.08 -13.64
CA PHE A 44 -2.02 -0.28 -13.96
C PHE A 44 -1.73 -1.10 -12.71
N VAL A 45 -1.03 -0.50 -11.74
CA VAL A 45 -0.70 -1.14 -10.46
C VAL A 45 -1.97 -1.46 -9.68
N THR A 46 -2.91 -0.50 -9.56
CA THR A 46 -4.21 -0.70 -8.91
C THR A 46 -4.99 -1.87 -9.54
N PHE A 47 -5.00 -1.94 -10.87
CA PHE A 47 -5.63 -3.04 -11.59
C PHE A 47 -4.98 -4.39 -11.27
N CYS A 48 -3.65 -4.46 -11.24
CA CYS A 48 -2.90 -5.67 -10.91
C CYS A 48 -3.18 -6.14 -9.48
N GLU A 49 -3.18 -5.23 -8.51
CA GLU A 49 -3.54 -5.53 -7.10
C GLU A 49 -4.93 -6.12 -6.99
N TYR A 50 -5.88 -5.47 -7.63
CA TYR A 50 -7.27 -5.89 -7.63
C TYR A 50 -7.43 -7.28 -8.26
N LEU A 51 -6.87 -7.48 -9.46
CA LEU A 51 -6.97 -8.74 -10.19
C LEU A 51 -6.35 -9.89 -9.40
N GLU A 52 -5.18 -9.69 -8.82
CA GLU A 52 -4.52 -10.74 -8.05
C GLU A 52 -5.29 -11.10 -6.78
N ASN A 53 -5.74 -10.13 -6.01
CA ASN A 53 -6.53 -10.37 -4.80
C ASN A 53 -7.82 -11.15 -5.13
N ILE A 54 -8.50 -10.82 -6.25
CA ILE A 54 -9.65 -11.58 -6.73
C ILE A 54 -9.27 -13.01 -7.08
N ILE A 55 -8.20 -13.19 -7.87
CA ILE A 55 -7.77 -14.53 -8.31
C ILE A 55 -7.45 -15.41 -7.11
N LEU A 56 -6.74 -14.88 -6.12
CA LEU A 56 -6.39 -15.63 -4.92
C LEU A 56 -7.63 -16.02 -4.09
N ASP A 57 -8.61 -15.13 -3.98
CA ASP A 57 -9.87 -15.45 -3.28
C ASP A 57 -10.72 -16.47 -4.05
N ILE A 58 -10.80 -16.35 -5.37
CA ILE A 58 -11.47 -17.32 -6.23
C ILE A 58 -10.76 -18.68 -6.16
N GLN A 59 -9.43 -18.71 -6.19
CA GLN A 59 -8.63 -19.93 -6.12
C GLN A 59 -8.94 -20.75 -4.86
N LYS A 60 -9.17 -20.09 -3.71
CA LYS A 60 -9.56 -20.75 -2.46
C LYS A 60 -10.90 -21.52 -2.58
N LYS A 61 -11.74 -21.14 -3.54
CA LYS A 61 -13.10 -21.68 -3.74
C LYS A 61 -13.21 -22.61 -4.96
N LEU A 62 -12.17 -22.68 -5.80
CA LEU A 62 -12.15 -23.51 -7.00
C LEU A 62 -11.53 -24.90 -6.75
N PRO A 63 -11.98 -25.94 -7.53
CA PRO A 63 -11.26 -27.21 -7.56
C PRO A 63 -9.80 -27.03 -7.97
N SER A 64 -8.93 -27.91 -7.46
CA SER A 64 -7.46 -27.83 -7.69
C SER A 64 -7.05 -27.85 -9.16
N ASP A 65 -7.87 -28.44 -10.04
CA ASP A 65 -7.62 -28.52 -11.48
C ASP A 65 -7.51 -27.13 -12.14
N PHE A 66 -8.12 -26.10 -11.55
CA PHE A 66 -8.08 -24.72 -12.04
C PHE A 66 -6.91 -23.90 -11.47
N TRP A 67 -6.22 -24.39 -10.45
CA TRP A 67 -5.15 -23.65 -9.79
C TRP A 67 -3.97 -23.34 -10.72
N GLY A 68 -3.70 -24.22 -11.68
CA GLY A 68 -2.65 -23.99 -12.68
C GLY A 68 -2.88 -22.72 -13.51
N VAL A 69 -4.12 -22.45 -13.89
CA VAL A 69 -4.48 -21.24 -14.64
C VAL A 69 -4.37 -20.00 -13.75
N CYS A 70 -4.89 -20.06 -12.52
CA CYS A 70 -4.78 -18.98 -11.56
C CYS A 70 -3.30 -18.59 -11.31
N ASN A 71 -2.47 -19.58 -11.04
CA ASN A 71 -1.05 -19.38 -10.80
C ASN A 71 -0.31 -18.78 -12.02
N LEU A 72 -0.69 -19.17 -13.24
CA LEU A 72 -0.12 -18.61 -14.46
C LEU A 72 -0.43 -17.12 -14.59
N ILE A 73 -1.66 -16.71 -14.30
CA ILE A 73 -2.07 -15.30 -14.38
C ILE A 73 -1.33 -14.48 -13.30
N VAL A 74 -1.30 -14.97 -12.06
CA VAL A 74 -0.56 -14.33 -10.96
C VAL A 74 0.92 -14.16 -11.32
N GLN A 75 1.56 -15.19 -11.90
CA GLN A 75 2.94 -15.10 -12.36
C GLN A 75 3.14 -14.03 -13.43
N GLN A 76 2.19 -13.87 -14.36
CA GLN A 76 2.26 -12.81 -15.37
C GLN A 76 2.12 -11.42 -14.76
N ILE A 77 1.25 -11.26 -13.76
CA ILE A 77 1.12 -10.01 -12.99
C ILE A 77 2.46 -9.69 -12.33
N HIS A 78 3.05 -10.63 -11.56
CA HIS A 78 4.33 -10.42 -10.88
C HIS A 78 5.45 -10.04 -11.85
N ASN A 79 5.55 -10.74 -12.99
CA ASN A 79 6.54 -10.42 -14.01
C ASN A 79 6.36 -9.00 -14.59
N SER A 80 5.13 -8.53 -14.69
CA SER A 80 4.84 -7.18 -15.21
C SER A 80 5.16 -6.10 -14.17
N ILE A 81 4.78 -6.34 -12.92
CA ILE A 81 5.06 -5.48 -11.77
C ILE A 81 6.57 -5.34 -11.54
N GLU A 82 7.33 -6.45 -11.64
CA GLU A 82 8.78 -6.40 -11.50
C GLU A 82 9.46 -5.58 -12.58
N LYS A 83 8.99 -5.66 -13.83
CA LYS A 83 9.53 -4.87 -14.96
C LYS A 83 9.39 -3.36 -14.78
N ILE A 84 8.38 -2.91 -14.04
CA ILE A 84 8.18 -1.48 -13.73
C ILE A 84 8.82 -1.07 -12.39
N CYS A 85 9.69 -1.93 -11.83
CA CYS A 85 10.38 -1.69 -10.56
C CYS A 85 9.44 -1.55 -9.35
N TYR A 86 8.33 -2.28 -9.33
CA TYR A 86 7.48 -2.46 -8.17
C TYR A 86 7.74 -3.80 -7.51
N MET A 87 7.28 -3.96 -6.27
CA MET A 87 7.38 -5.19 -5.50
C MET A 87 6.07 -5.48 -4.78
N GLU A 88 5.82 -6.75 -4.54
CA GLU A 88 4.72 -7.20 -3.71
C GLU A 88 4.96 -6.81 -2.25
N LEU A 89 3.90 -6.33 -1.60
CA LEU A 89 3.82 -6.09 -0.18
C LEU A 89 2.54 -6.74 0.34
N LYS A 90 2.70 -7.69 1.25
CA LYS A 90 1.59 -8.47 1.78
C LYS A 90 1.32 -8.11 3.24
N LYS A 91 0.03 -7.89 3.54
CA LYS A 91 -0.45 -7.77 4.92
C LYS A 91 -1.73 -8.58 5.08
N ASP A 92 -1.71 -9.50 6.02
CA ASP A 92 -2.78 -10.50 6.19
C ASP A 92 -2.97 -11.29 4.88
N ASP A 93 -4.17 -11.25 4.30
CA ASP A 93 -4.50 -11.89 3.04
C ASP A 93 -4.50 -10.92 1.83
N LEU A 94 -4.14 -9.64 2.05
CA LEU A 94 -4.14 -8.61 1.01
C LEU A 94 -2.75 -8.41 0.41
N ILE A 95 -2.72 -8.32 -0.91
CA ILE A 95 -1.54 -7.97 -1.69
C ILE A 95 -1.69 -6.53 -2.18
N SER A 96 -0.64 -5.77 -2.01
CA SER A 96 -0.44 -4.44 -2.57
C SER A 96 0.89 -4.38 -3.31
N TYR A 97 1.03 -3.48 -4.25
CA TYR A 97 2.27 -3.26 -4.99
C TYR A 97 2.84 -1.88 -4.71
N VAL A 98 4.09 -1.82 -4.33
CA VAL A 98 4.79 -0.58 -3.99
C VAL A 98 6.04 -0.40 -4.85
N PRO A 99 6.45 0.84 -5.15
CA PRO A 99 7.74 1.08 -5.80
C PRO A 99 8.89 0.49 -4.99
N LYS A 100 9.83 -0.21 -5.63
CA LYS A 100 11.04 -0.72 -4.97
C LYS A 100 11.88 0.47 -4.48
N ASN A 101 11.93 0.65 -3.17
CA ASN A 101 12.76 1.66 -2.51
C ASN A 101 13.75 0.98 -1.56
N ALA A 102 15.01 0.91 -1.98
CA ALA A 102 16.04 0.21 -1.21
C ALA A 102 16.20 0.76 0.22
N THR A 103 16.07 2.08 0.41
CA THR A 103 16.16 2.69 1.73
C THR A 103 15.00 2.28 2.63
N ALA A 104 13.78 2.28 2.10
CA ALA A 104 12.60 1.85 2.85
C ALA A 104 12.67 0.37 3.21
N ILE A 105 13.12 -0.48 2.27
CA ILE A 105 13.30 -1.93 2.49
C ILE A 105 14.32 -2.16 3.60
N THR A 106 15.51 -1.56 3.51
CA THR A 106 16.55 -1.71 4.53
C THR A 106 16.08 -1.20 5.90
N ALA A 107 15.34 -0.08 5.93
CA ALA A 107 14.77 0.43 7.18
C ALA A 107 13.74 -0.53 7.77
N ALA A 108 12.87 -1.10 6.95
CA ALA A 108 11.86 -2.07 7.38
C ALA A 108 12.46 -3.35 7.95
N GLU A 109 13.59 -3.83 7.40
CA GLU A 109 14.31 -5.02 7.89
C GLU A 109 14.88 -4.85 9.31
N ILE A 110 15.13 -3.61 9.74
CA ILE A 110 15.70 -3.30 11.07
C ILE A 110 14.60 -3.09 12.11
N ILE A 111 13.39 -2.77 11.67
CA ILE A 111 12.25 -2.48 12.55
C ILE A 111 11.65 -3.79 13.06
N GLU A 112 11.65 -4.00 14.38
CA GLU A 112 11.12 -5.20 15.03
C GLU A 112 9.58 -5.26 15.06
N ASP A 113 8.90 -4.11 14.92
CA ASP A 113 7.45 -4.00 14.90
C ASP A 113 6.94 -4.25 13.47
N ASP A 114 6.21 -5.34 13.27
CA ASP A 114 5.73 -5.78 11.95
C ASP A 114 4.80 -4.75 11.30
N ASP A 115 3.94 -4.06 12.08
CA ASP A 115 3.04 -3.04 11.54
C ASP A 115 3.83 -1.80 11.09
N LEU A 116 4.82 -1.40 11.84
CA LEU A 116 5.67 -0.27 11.48
C LEU A 116 6.61 -0.61 10.32
N SER A 117 7.15 -1.82 10.29
CA SER A 117 7.94 -2.34 9.16
C SER A 117 7.12 -2.32 7.87
N TYR A 118 5.90 -2.84 7.90
CA TYR A 118 4.97 -2.76 6.77
C TYR A 118 4.72 -1.31 6.35
N ASN A 119 4.35 -0.43 7.29
CA ASN A 119 4.04 0.97 7.02
C ASN A 119 5.23 1.75 6.45
N THR A 120 6.48 1.35 6.78
CA THR A 120 7.70 1.94 6.22
C THR A 120 7.76 1.77 4.69
N ILE A 121 7.37 0.60 4.21
CA ILE A 121 7.35 0.29 2.78
C ILE A 121 6.08 0.86 2.15
N PHE A 122 4.91 0.68 2.79
CA PHE A 122 3.60 1.11 2.32
C PHE A 122 3.46 2.63 2.20
N TYR A 123 4.29 3.41 2.89
CA TYR A 123 4.32 4.88 2.76
C TYR A 123 4.48 5.37 1.32
N ASN A 124 5.11 4.55 0.46
CA ASN A 124 5.29 4.84 -0.96
C ASN A 124 4.17 4.30 -1.86
N HIS A 125 3.13 3.71 -1.29
CA HIS A 125 2.00 3.19 -2.06
C HIS A 125 1.23 4.32 -2.74
N HIS A 126 0.79 4.10 -3.99
CA HIS A 126 0.09 5.11 -4.80
C HIS A 126 -1.19 5.64 -4.13
N SER A 127 -1.93 4.80 -3.38
CA SER A 127 -3.14 5.24 -2.66
C SER A 127 -2.89 6.34 -1.63
N LEU A 128 -1.65 6.48 -1.16
CA LEU A 128 -1.22 7.56 -0.28
C LEU A 128 -0.73 8.80 -1.06
N SER A 129 -0.76 8.76 -2.39
CA SER A 129 -0.44 9.94 -3.20
C SER A 129 -1.52 11.01 -2.99
N GLY A 130 -1.14 12.16 -2.43
CA GLY A 130 -2.11 13.21 -2.07
C GLY A 130 -2.89 12.99 -0.77
N ASP A 131 -2.85 11.81 -0.18
CA ASP A 131 -3.44 11.54 1.14
C ASP A 131 -2.52 12.00 2.27
N ILE A 132 -2.68 13.27 2.64
CA ILE A 132 -1.86 13.90 3.69
C ILE A 132 -2.15 13.26 5.06
N GLU A 133 -3.41 12.95 5.36
CA GLU A 133 -3.79 12.39 6.65
C GLU A 133 -3.29 10.95 6.82
N GLY A 134 -3.45 10.10 5.80
CA GLY A 134 -2.90 8.74 5.82
C GLY A 134 -1.36 8.73 5.98
N LYS A 135 -0.67 9.61 5.27
CA LYS A 135 0.79 9.78 5.46
C LYS A 135 1.15 10.27 6.86
N LYS A 136 0.37 11.20 7.41
CA LYS A 136 0.58 11.74 8.76
C LYS A 136 0.39 10.68 9.84
N GLU A 137 -0.60 9.79 9.70
CA GLU A 137 -0.79 8.66 10.62
C GLU A 137 0.43 7.74 10.66
N ILE A 138 0.99 7.42 9.51
CA ILE A 138 2.23 6.62 9.42
C ILE A 138 3.39 7.36 10.08
N LEU A 139 3.58 8.64 9.76
CA LEU A 139 4.65 9.45 10.36
C LEU A 139 4.50 9.61 11.87
N LEU A 140 3.28 9.62 12.40
CA LEU A 140 3.02 9.65 13.84
C LEU A 140 3.53 8.37 14.53
N LYS A 141 3.36 7.19 13.91
CA LYS A 141 3.91 5.93 14.42
C LYS A 141 5.44 6.00 14.50
N PHE A 142 6.09 6.55 13.47
CA PHE A 142 7.54 6.77 13.49
C PHE A 142 7.97 7.77 14.57
N ALA A 143 7.22 8.85 14.75
CA ALA A 143 7.51 9.84 15.78
C ALA A 143 7.45 9.21 17.19
N ASN A 144 6.46 8.35 17.44
CA ASN A 144 6.32 7.63 18.70
C ASN A 144 7.49 6.66 18.94
N LEU A 145 7.88 5.88 17.91
CA LEU A 145 9.06 5.01 18.00
C LEU A 145 10.33 5.82 18.28
N PHE A 146 10.53 6.91 17.55
CA PHE A 146 11.69 7.80 17.74
C PHE A 146 11.74 8.37 19.15
N GLU A 147 10.62 8.84 19.71
CA GLU A 147 10.62 9.39 21.07
C GLU A 147 10.99 8.34 22.13
N SER A 148 10.54 7.10 21.95
CA SER A 148 10.88 6.00 22.87
C SER A 148 12.38 5.65 22.84
N ARG A 149 13.04 5.85 21.68
CA ARG A 149 14.48 5.56 21.47
C ARG A 149 15.36 6.80 21.33
N LYS A 150 14.83 7.98 21.66
CA LYS A 150 15.54 9.26 21.51
C LYS A 150 16.89 9.32 22.25
N PRO A 151 17.03 8.77 23.47
CA PRO A 151 18.34 8.77 24.14
C PRO A 151 19.40 7.96 23.38
N GLU A 152 19.00 6.83 22.79
CA GLU A 152 19.86 5.97 21.97
C GLU A 152 20.24 6.66 20.67
N ALA A 153 19.27 7.24 19.96
CA ALA A 153 19.46 7.99 18.72
C ALA A 153 20.42 9.19 18.94
N LYS A 154 20.28 9.88 20.07
CA LYS A 154 21.15 10.98 20.46
C LYS A 154 22.59 10.50 20.71
N GLY A 155 22.77 9.34 21.31
CA GLY A 155 24.07 8.71 21.53
C GLY A 155 24.78 8.32 20.22
N VAL A 156 24.03 7.97 19.17
CA VAL A 156 24.59 7.61 17.86
C VAL A 156 24.87 8.84 17.00
N CYS A 157 23.93 9.76 16.89
CA CYS A 157 24.07 10.99 16.09
C CYS A 157 23.14 12.10 16.62
N ASP A 158 23.68 12.98 17.44
CA ASP A 158 22.95 14.08 18.10
C ASP A 158 22.26 14.98 17.07
N LYS A 159 22.97 15.38 16.02
CA LYS A 159 22.43 16.25 14.96
C LYS A 159 21.24 15.64 14.21
N VAL A 160 21.26 14.33 13.93
CA VAL A 160 20.13 13.64 13.30
C VAL A 160 18.94 13.59 14.25
N SER A 161 19.18 13.31 15.52
CA SER A 161 18.16 13.31 16.58
C SER A 161 17.49 14.68 16.73
N GLU A 162 18.26 15.76 16.70
CA GLU A 162 17.75 17.14 16.75
C GLU A 162 16.90 17.45 15.50
N ASN A 163 17.38 17.12 14.31
CA ASN A 163 16.67 17.37 13.06
C ASN A 163 15.33 16.60 13.00
N LEU A 164 15.29 15.34 13.43
CA LEU A 164 14.06 14.55 13.50
C LEU A 164 13.09 15.15 14.53
N SER A 165 13.56 15.52 15.71
CA SER A 165 12.74 16.21 16.72
C SER A 165 12.14 17.51 16.19
N PHE A 166 12.95 18.30 15.47
CA PHE A 166 12.51 19.53 14.83
C PHE A 166 11.42 19.23 13.76
N ALA A 167 11.65 18.26 12.87
CA ALA A 167 10.70 17.90 11.83
C ALA A 167 9.36 17.46 12.44
N PHE A 168 9.35 16.52 13.39
CA PHE A 168 8.11 16.03 14.00
C PHE A 168 7.33 17.11 14.75
N ASN A 169 8.00 18.10 15.33
CA ASN A 169 7.34 19.22 16.01
C ASN A 169 6.78 20.26 15.04
N ASN A 170 7.56 20.65 14.02
CA ASN A 170 7.20 21.75 13.14
C ASN A 170 6.21 21.39 12.03
N PHE A 171 6.19 20.12 11.61
CA PHE A 171 5.19 19.64 10.65
C PHE A 171 3.88 19.15 11.31
N ASN A 172 3.69 19.47 12.60
CA ASN A 172 2.49 19.13 13.37
C ASN A 172 2.13 17.62 13.32
N ILE A 173 3.17 16.75 13.23
CA ILE A 173 2.99 15.32 13.17
C ILE A 173 2.55 14.76 14.53
N ARG A 174 3.05 15.35 15.64
CA ARG A 174 2.74 14.92 17.01
C ARG A 174 1.47 15.52 17.61
N HIS A 175 1.07 16.65 17.11
CA HIS A 175 -0.06 17.37 17.68
C HIS A 175 -1.23 17.29 16.72
N ASN A 176 -2.19 16.42 17.04
CA ASN A 176 -3.50 16.37 16.37
C ASN A 176 -4.37 17.54 16.83
N ASN A 177 -3.77 18.71 17.06
CA ASN A 177 -4.51 19.92 17.32
C ASN A 177 -5.13 20.41 16.00
N ILE A 178 -6.25 19.81 15.66
CA ILE A 178 -7.26 20.53 14.87
C ILE A 178 -7.68 21.66 15.78
N ASP A 179 -7.12 22.84 15.56
CA ASP A 179 -7.61 24.05 16.22
C ASP A 179 -9.01 24.30 15.69
N PRO A 180 -10.08 24.16 16.50
CA PRO A 180 -11.44 24.32 16.02
C PRO A 180 -11.85 25.78 15.77
N ALA A 181 -10.85 26.68 15.69
CA ALA A 181 -11.06 28.12 15.55
C ALA A 181 -10.08 28.73 14.53
N SER A 182 -10.33 28.48 13.24
CA SER A 182 -9.93 29.41 12.16
C SER A 182 -10.78 29.17 10.92
#